data_b566a79aeb4cbdd8797e2fcef74e606c
#
_entry.id   b566a79aeb4cbdd8797e2fcef74e606c
#
_cell.length_a   1.000
_cell.length_b   1.000
_cell.length_c   1.000
_cell.angle_alpha   90.00
_cell.angle_beta   90.00
_cell.angle_gamma   90.00
#
_symmetry.space_group_name_H-M   'P 1'
#
loop_
_entity.id
_entity.type
_entity.pdbx_description
1 polymer ?
#
loop_
_entity_poly.entity_id
_entity_poly.type
_entity_poly.pdbx_seq_one_letter_code
_entity_poly.pdbx_strand_id
1 'polypeptide(L)' 'DWHFDILNAVRQFYQQFGHSPATRPLIKFLMKTVSPEINNAELQQRFNTGLVARHLSRLAGVPKPANCL' A
#
# COMPACT_ATOMS: atom_id res chain seq x y z
N ASP A 1 6.69 13.70 3.38
CA ASP A 1 5.26 13.52 3.63
C ASP A 1 4.92 12.04 3.78
N TRP A 2 4.27 11.70 4.87
CA TRP A 2 3.92 10.31 5.19
C TRP A 2 3.11 9.64 4.07
N HIS A 3 2.10 10.34 3.55
CA HIS A 3 1.27 9.80 2.47
C HIS A 3 2.08 9.56 1.21
N PHE A 4 2.96 10.46 0.89
CA PHE A 4 3.82 10.35 -0.28
C PHE A 4 4.77 9.15 -0.14
N ASP A 5 5.33 8.96 1.06
CA ASP A 5 6.21 7.82 1.31
C ASP A 5 5.48 6.49 1.15
N ILE A 6 4.23 6.42 1.59
CA ILE A 6 3.40 5.23 1.41
C ILE A 6 3.17 4.95 -0.07
N LEU A 7 2.81 5.96 -0.85
CA LEU A 7 2.56 5.77 -2.28
C LEU A 7 3.82 5.38 -3.04
N ASN A 8 4.96 5.95 -2.68
CA ASN A 8 6.24 5.56 -3.26
C ASN A 8 6.58 4.10 -2.95
N ALA A 9 6.31 3.65 -1.74
CA ALA A 9 6.54 2.26 -1.36
C ALA A 9 5.68 1.30 -2.19
N VAL A 10 4.42 1.68 -2.47
CA VAL A 10 3.55 0.88 -3.33
C VAL A 10 4.14 0.77 -4.74
N ARG A 11 4.64 1.87 -5.29
CA ARG A 11 5.29 1.86 -6.60
C ARG A 11 6.53 0.99 -6.61
N GLN A 12 7.35 1.06 -5.55
CA GLN A 12 8.54 0.23 -5.43
C GLN A 12 8.18 -1.25 -5.39
N PHE A 13 7.12 -1.60 -4.66
CA PHE A 13 6.65 -2.98 -4.62
C PHE A 13 6.28 -3.47 -6.02
N TYR A 14 5.54 -2.66 -6.76
CA TYR A 14 5.14 -3.02 -8.12
C TYR A 14 6.35 -3.23 -9.03
N GLN A 15 7.33 -2.33 -8.96
CA GLN A 15 8.54 -2.44 -9.78
C GLN A 15 9.36 -3.66 -9.41
N GLN A 16 9.41 -4.00 -8.13
CA GLN A 16 10.24 -5.10 -7.64
C GLN A 16 9.61 -6.47 -7.90
N PHE A 17 8.31 -6.58 -7.75
CA PHE A 17 7.62 -7.87 -7.81
C PHE A 17 6.77 -8.05 -9.08
N GLY A 18 6.58 -7.01 -9.88
CA GLY A 18 5.84 -7.11 -11.13
C GLY A 18 4.32 -7.16 -10.97
N HIS A 19 3.81 -6.98 -9.76
CA HIS A 19 2.37 -6.94 -9.50
C HIS A 19 2.08 -6.04 -8.30
N SER A 20 0.85 -5.56 -8.21
CA SER A 20 0.44 -4.71 -7.10
C SER A 20 0.25 -5.54 -5.82
N PRO A 21 0.55 -4.95 -4.65
CA PRO A 21 0.46 -5.69 -3.40
C PRO A 21 -0.98 -5.89 -2.93
N ALA A 22 -1.30 -7.08 -2.43
CA ALA A 22 -2.51 -7.29 -1.64
C ALA A 22 -2.31 -6.70 -0.25
N THR A 23 -3.37 -6.68 0.57
CA THR A 23 -3.33 -5.98 1.86
C THR A 23 -2.21 -6.46 2.79
N ARG A 24 -2.09 -7.77 3.01
CA ARG A 24 -1.09 -8.29 3.94
C ARG A 24 0.35 -8.06 3.48
N PRO A 25 0.71 -8.42 2.23
CA PRO A 25 2.06 -8.12 1.73
C PRO A 25 2.35 -6.63 1.72
N LEU A 26 1.36 -5.81 1.42
CA LEU A 26 1.52 -4.36 1.43
C LEU A 26 1.90 -3.86 2.83
N ILE A 27 1.18 -4.28 3.85
CA ILE A 27 1.45 -3.84 5.21
C ILE A 27 2.85 -4.27 5.64
N LYS A 28 3.23 -5.50 5.37
CA LYS A 28 4.57 -6.00 5.70
C LYS A 28 5.65 -5.19 4.99
N PHE A 29 5.44 -4.88 3.72
CA PHE A 29 6.39 -4.10 2.95
C PHE A 29 6.53 -2.69 3.51
N LEU A 30 5.42 -2.06 3.87
CA LEU A 30 5.42 -0.72 4.45
C LEU A 30 6.09 -0.70 5.82
N MET A 31 5.91 -1.75 6.62
CA MET A 31 6.57 -1.86 7.91
C MET A 31 8.09 -1.92 7.76
N LYS A 32 8.58 -2.48 6.66
CA LYS A 32 10.01 -2.54 6.38
C LYS A 32 10.56 -1.26 5.78
N THR A 33 9.79 -0.62 4.88
CA THR A 33 10.31 0.47 4.06
C THR A 33 9.97 1.85 4.59
N VAL A 34 8.88 1.99 5.32
CA VAL A 34 8.43 3.30 5.81
C VAL A 34 8.52 3.37 7.32
N SER A 35 7.75 2.56 8.03
CA SER A 35 7.74 2.58 9.50
C SER A 35 7.25 1.25 10.04
N PRO A 36 7.92 0.68 11.08
CA PRO A 36 7.47 -0.58 11.67
C PRO A 36 6.16 -0.45 12.46
N GLU A 37 5.69 0.77 12.68
CA GLU A 37 4.46 1.01 13.43
C GLU A 37 3.22 1.02 12.55
N ILE A 38 3.38 0.92 11.24
CA ILE A 38 2.27 0.95 10.31
C ILE A 38 1.41 -0.30 10.46
N ASN A 39 0.09 -0.11 10.49
CA ASN A 39 -0.87 -1.21 10.52
C ASN A 39 -2.08 -0.87 9.64
N ASN A 40 -2.93 -1.88 9.40
CA ASN A 40 -4.06 -1.72 8.50
C ASN A 40 -5.06 -0.66 9.01
N ALA A 41 -5.32 -0.64 10.32
CA ALA A 41 -6.26 0.32 10.89
C ALA A 41 -5.80 1.75 10.69
N GLU A 42 -4.51 2.01 10.87
CA GLU A 42 -3.95 3.34 10.65
C GLU A 42 -4.05 3.76 9.19
N LEU A 43 -3.77 2.84 8.26
CA LEU A 43 -3.89 3.13 6.85
C LEU A 43 -5.33 3.43 6.46
N GLN A 44 -6.28 2.67 6.96
CA GLN A 44 -7.70 2.92 6.72
C GLN A 44 -8.12 4.30 7.21
N GLN A 45 -7.66 4.68 8.37
CA GLN A 45 -8.01 5.97 8.97
C GLN A 45 -7.38 7.13 8.21
N ARG A 46 -6.10 7.04 7.89
CA ARG A 46 -5.38 8.14 7.25
C ARG A 46 -5.76 8.33 5.79
N PHE A 47 -6.09 7.27 5.09
CA PHE A 47 -6.53 7.35 3.70
C PHE A 47 -8.05 7.32 3.56
N ASN A 48 -8.76 7.24 4.68
CA ASN A 48 -10.23 7.27 4.72
C ASN A 48 -10.84 6.22 3.78
N THR A 49 -10.37 4.98 3.88
CA THR A 49 -10.83 3.89 3.03
C THR A 49 -10.85 2.57 3.79
N GLY A 50 -11.81 1.71 3.46
CA GLY A 50 -11.85 0.34 3.96
C GLY A 50 -11.10 -0.63 3.05
N LEU A 51 -10.71 -0.20 1.86
CA LEU A 51 -10.03 -1.04 0.86
C LEU A 51 -8.62 -0.51 0.60
N VAL A 52 -7.76 -0.65 1.61
CA VAL A 52 -6.44 -0.02 1.63
C VAL A 52 -5.60 -0.37 0.40
N ALA A 53 -5.40 -1.66 0.12
CA ALA A 53 -4.53 -2.06 -0.98
C ALA A 53 -5.03 -1.52 -2.32
N ARG A 54 -6.34 -1.63 -2.56
CA ARG A 54 -6.95 -1.15 -3.80
C ARG A 54 -6.83 0.37 -3.94
N HIS A 55 -7.11 1.08 -2.86
CA HIS A 55 -7.08 2.53 -2.85
C HIS A 55 -5.65 3.06 -3.07
N LEU A 56 -4.69 2.49 -2.36
CA LEU A 56 -3.30 2.91 -2.48
C LEU A 56 -2.72 2.58 -3.85
N SER A 57 -3.08 1.44 -4.42
CA SER A 57 -2.65 1.09 -5.77
C SER A 57 -3.17 2.10 -6.79
N ARG A 58 -4.43 2.51 -6.65
CA ARG A 58 -5.02 3.51 -7.53
C ARG A 58 -4.31 4.86 -7.41
N LEU A 59 -4.06 5.31 -6.19
CA LEU A 59 -3.37 6.58 -5.96
C LEU A 59 -1.93 6.56 -6.44
N ALA A 60 -1.26 5.42 -6.30
CA ALA A 60 0.12 5.26 -6.75
C ALA A 60 0.25 5.10 -8.26
N GLY A 61 -0.86 4.91 -8.96
CA GLY A 61 -0.86 4.73 -10.41
C GLY A 61 -0.47 3.35 -10.88
N VAL A 62 -0.60 2.34 -10.02
CA VAL A 62 -0.34 0.94 -10.39
C VAL A 62 -1.66 0.18 -10.54
N PRO A 63 -1.65 -0.99 -11.21
CA PRO A 63 -2.88 -1.77 -11.40
C PRO A 63 -3.48 -2.25 -10.08
N LYS A 64 -4.80 -2.47 -10.09
CA LYS A 64 -5.51 -3.02 -8.95
C LYS A 64 -4.96 -4.42 -8.61
N PRO A 65 -4.74 -4.74 -7.31
CA PRO A 65 -4.28 -6.08 -6.93
C PRO A 65 -5.28 -7.16 -7.36
N ALA A 66 -4.76 -8.29 -7.83
CA ALA A 66 -5.59 -9.37 -8.36
C ALA A 66 -6.51 -9.96 -7.29
N ASN A 67 -6.06 -10.02 -6.04
CA ASN A 67 -6.79 -10.62 -4.94
C ASN A 67 -7.58 -9.60 -4.12
N CYS A 68 -7.71 -8.39 -4.61
CA CYS A 68 -8.42 -7.33 -3.90
C CYS A 68 -9.85 -7.23 -4.43
N LEU A 69 -10.78 -7.37 -3.55
CA LEU A 69 -12.20 -7.22 -3.91
C LEU A 69 -12.65 -5.78 -3.82
#